data_8b22eade58ec7a3516cc57978d2bce61
#
_entry.id   8b22eade58ec7a3516cc57978d2bce61
#
_cell.length_a   1.000
_cell.length_b   1.000
_cell.length_c   1.000
_cell.angle_alpha   90.00
_cell.angle_beta   90.00
_cell.angle_gamma   90.00
#
_symmetry.space_group_name_H-M   'P 1'
#
loop_
_entity.id
_entity.type
_entity.pdbx_description
1 polymer ?
#
loop_
_entity_poly.entity_id
_entity_poly.type
_entity_poly.pdbx_seq_one_letter_code
_entity_poly.pdbx_strand_id
1 'polypeptide(L)'
;LAGVANQFSIIDEIESERMIAQLSAAYIGLHPEIVSHLQNPEADLSSAGRTRNDFSSLVSKLNQDFISQAKDLQAEPETILNRVQRYNCSDPLIKMGIEVYQQYQRGLRYRNALDFSDLIRLAYTALLNDDGYLQRLRQRWPYILEDEAQDSSNLQEKMLRLLVGPQGNWVRV
;
A
#
# COMPACT_ATOMS: atom_id res chain seq x y z
N LEU A 1 21.69 -0.23 -4.65
CA LEU A 1 20.90 -0.44 -5.86
C LEU A 1 19.47 0.09 -5.75
N ALA A 2 18.80 -0.05 -4.59
CA ALA A 2 17.40 0.38 -4.39
C ALA A 2 17.26 1.68 -3.56
N GLY A 3 18.34 2.39 -3.26
CA GLY A 3 18.31 3.63 -2.49
C GLY A 3 17.94 3.48 -1.02
N VAL A 4 18.04 2.28 -0.48
CA VAL A 4 17.74 1.96 0.93
C VAL A 4 19.03 1.95 1.74
N ALA A 5 18.98 2.42 2.99
CA ALA A 5 20.11 2.30 3.92
C ALA A 5 20.51 0.84 4.13
N ASN A 6 21.78 0.59 4.43
CA ASN A 6 22.29 -0.78 4.60
C ASN A 6 21.69 -1.54 5.80
N GLN A 7 20.97 -0.85 6.67
CA GLN A 7 20.25 -1.41 7.80
C GLN A 7 18.87 -0.80 7.85
N PHE A 8 17.84 -1.62 7.74
CA PHE A 8 16.44 -1.23 7.90
C PHE A 8 15.72 -2.31 8.70
N SER A 9 14.66 -1.91 9.39
CA SER A 9 13.74 -2.85 10.03
C SER A 9 12.56 -3.15 9.11
N ILE A 10 11.99 -4.33 9.28
CA ILE A 10 10.75 -4.71 8.60
C ILE A 10 9.65 -4.66 9.64
N ILE A 11 8.60 -3.90 9.36
CA ILE A 11 7.38 -3.95 10.16
C ILE A 11 6.43 -5.00 9.58
N ASP A 12 5.77 -5.72 10.48
CA ASP A 12 4.76 -6.70 10.11
C ASP A 12 3.41 -6.05 9.77
N GLU A 13 2.46 -6.85 9.34
CA GLU A 13 1.12 -6.40 8.97
C GLU A 13 0.39 -5.76 10.17
N ILE A 14 0.51 -6.37 11.35
CA ILE A 14 -0.15 -5.88 12.58
C ILE A 14 0.38 -4.49 12.97
N GLU A 15 1.68 -4.28 12.89
CA GLU A 15 2.30 -2.99 13.19
C GLU A 15 1.92 -1.94 12.14
N SER A 16 1.91 -2.32 10.86
CA SER A 16 1.46 -1.50 9.74
C SER A 16 0.01 -1.04 9.92
N GLU A 17 -0.90 -1.98 10.16
CA GLU A 17 -2.32 -1.70 10.41
C GLU A 17 -2.53 -0.78 11.63
N ARG A 18 -1.83 -1.05 12.73
CA ARG A 18 -1.90 -0.21 13.94
C ARG A 18 -1.46 1.22 13.63
N MET A 19 -0.38 1.39 12.89
CA MET A 19 0.13 2.70 12.53
C MET A 19 -0.86 3.46 11.62
N ILE A 20 -1.44 2.79 10.63
CA ILE A 20 -2.45 3.39 9.76
C ILE A 20 -3.72 3.75 10.55
N ALA A 21 -4.16 2.89 11.48
CA ALA A 21 -5.31 3.16 12.33
C ALA A 21 -5.10 4.39 13.23
N GLN A 22 -3.92 4.55 13.81
CA GLN A 22 -3.58 5.73 14.60
C GLN A 22 -3.58 7.02 13.75
N LEU A 23 -3.02 6.98 12.56
CA LEU A 23 -2.99 8.10 11.63
C LEU A 23 -4.40 8.46 11.14
N SER A 24 -5.22 7.46 10.85
CA SER A 24 -6.63 7.64 10.45
C SER A 24 -7.44 8.30 11.57
N ALA A 25 -7.27 7.85 12.81
CA ALA A 25 -7.93 8.44 13.96
C ALA A 25 -7.50 9.89 14.21
N ALA A 26 -6.20 10.18 14.07
CA ALA A 26 -5.67 11.54 14.15
C ALA A 26 -6.25 12.46 13.08
N TYR A 27 -6.34 11.95 11.84
CA TYR A 27 -6.93 12.69 10.72
C TYR A 27 -8.40 13.05 10.99
N ILE A 28 -9.21 12.09 11.43
CA ILE A 28 -10.63 12.31 11.78
C ILE A 28 -10.76 13.37 12.89
N GLY A 29 -9.85 13.35 13.88
CA GLY A 29 -9.85 14.34 14.95
C GLY A 29 -9.61 15.78 14.47
N LEU A 30 -8.83 15.93 13.40
CA LEU A 30 -8.54 17.24 12.78
C LEU A 30 -9.59 17.64 11.71
N HIS A 31 -10.31 16.67 11.15
CA HIS A 31 -11.25 16.83 10.04
C HIS A 31 -12.62 16.20 10.36
N PRO A 32 -13.36 16.74 11.33
CA PRO A 32 -14.64 16.15 11.73
C PRO A 32 -15.70 16.16 10.62
N GLU A 33 -15.54 17.00 9.59
CA GLU A 33 -16.40 17.05 8.40
C GLU A 33 -16.39 15.72 7.62
N ILE A 34 -15.33 14.93 7.68
CA ILE A 34 -15.26 13.61 7.04
C ILE A 34 -16.32 12.65 7.57
N VAL A 35 -16.65 12.79 8.85
CA VAL A 35 -17.67 11.95 9.49
C VAL A 35 -19.01 12.11 8.77
N SER A 36 -19.38 13.34 8.41
CA SER A 36 -20.64 13.62 7.72
C SER A 36 -20.70 13.07 6.29
N HIS A 37 -19.55 12.88 5.63
CA HIS A 37 -19.49 12.28 4.29
C HIS A 37 -19.66 10.75 4.30
N LEU A 38 -19.36 10.11 5.42
CA LEU A 38 -19.39 8.65 5.55
C LEU A 38 -20.59 8.14 6.35
N GLN A 39 -21.27 9.01 7.10
CA GLN A 39 -22.47 8.64 7.82
C GLN A 39 -23.67 8.59 6.87
N ASN A 40 -24.36 7.47 6.86
CA ASN A 40 -25.66 7.37 6.20
C ASN A 40 -26.67 8.21 7.00
N PRO A 41 -27.34 9.23 6.38
CA PRO A 41 -28.31 10.08 7.09
C PRO A 41 -29.53 9.33 7.64
N GLU A 42 -29.75 8.08 7.24
CA GLU A 42 -30.86 7.20 7.70
C GLU A 42 -30.45 6.24 8.82
N ALA A 43 -29.21 6.30 9.34
CA ALA A 43 -28.78 5.41 10.41
C ALA A 43 -29.39 5.87 11.76
N ASP A 44 -30.10 4.95 12.39
CA ASP A 44 -30.80 5.16 13.67
C ASP A 44 -29.79 5.52 14.79
N LEU A 45 -29.97 6.69 15.41
CA LEU A 45 -29.08 7.29 16.43
C LEU A 45 -29.05 6.51 17.76
N SER A 46 -29.84 5.44 17.90
CA SER A 46 -29.93 4.64 19.14
C SER A 46 -28.71 3.77 19.45
N SER A 47 -27.74 3.69 18.51
CA SER A 47 -26.52 2.86 18.61
C SER A 47 -25.21 3.67 18.63
N ALA A 48 -25.22 4.92 19.05
CA ALA A 48 -24.11 5.88 18.92
C ALA A 48 -22.73 5.39 19.42
N GLY A 49 -22.67 4.49 20.39
CA GLY A 49 -21.41 3.93 20.88
C GLY A 49 -20.78 2.87 19.96
N ARG A 50 -21.64 2.03 19.36
CA ARG A 50 -21.19 1.02 18.38
C ARG A 50 -20.81 1.67 17.06
N THR A 51 -21.57 2.66 16.62
CA THR A 51 -21.36 3.41 15.38
C THR A 51 -19.98 4.11 15.33
N ARG A 52 -19.47 4.59 16.46
CA ARG A 52 -18.19 5.31 16.50
C ARG A 52 -16.97 4.37 16.35
N ASN A 53 -17.02 3.18 16.95
CA ASN A 53 -15.96 2.17 16.79
C ASN A 53 -16.00 1.57 15.38
N ASP A 54 -17.19 1.29 14.85
CA ASP A 54 -17.39 0.78 13.51
C ASP A 54 -16.91 1.79 12.46
N PHE A 55 -17.17 3.07 12.68
CA PHE A 55 -16.72 4.15 11.83
C PHE A 55 -15.18 4.29 11.82
N SER A 56 -14.53 4.26 12.99
CA SER A 56 -13.07 4.30 13.06
C SER A 56 -12.42 3.11 12.37
N SER A 57 -12.99 1.93 12.54
CA SER A 57 -12.56 0.70 11.85
C SER A 57 -12.72 0.81 10.33
N LEU A 58 -13.87 1.31 9.86
CA LEU A 58 -14.14 1.53 8.44
C LEU A 58 -13.11 2.50 7.81
N VAL A 59 -12.86 3.64 8.44
CA VAL A 59 -11.90 4.63 7.94
C VAL A 59 -10.49 4.07 7.92
N SER A 60 -10.10 3.32 8.96
CA SER A 60 -8.80 2.63 8.98
C SER A 60 -8.67 1.65 7.82
N LYS A 61 -9.70 0.85 7.57
CA LYS A 61 -9.74 -0.11 6.46
C LYS A 61 -9.65 0.59 5.10
N LEU A 62 -10.41 1.67 4.90
CA LEU A 62 -10.35 2.46 3.67
C LEU A 62 -8.93 2.99 3.41
N ASN A 63 -8.25 3.48 4.43
CA ASN A 63 -6.89 3.98 4.29
C ASN A 63 -5.88 2.85 4.06
N GLN A 64 -6.06 1.68 4.70
CA GLN A 64 -5.26 0.48 4.42
C GLN A 64 -5.39 0.06 2.96
N ASP A 65 -6.62 -0.07 2.46
CA ASP A 65 -6.90 -0.45 1.07
C ASP A 65 -6.35 0.59 0.09
N PHE A 66 -6.52 1.90 0.40
CA PHE A 66 -5.96 2.99 -0.41
C PHE A 66 -4.43 2.90 -0.52
N ILE A 67 -3.74 2.74 0.62
CA ILE A 67 -2.27 2.66 0.67
C ILE A 67 -1.79 1.39 -0.06
N SER A 68 -2.43 0.26 0.19
CA SER A 68 -2.11 -1.01 -0.47
C SER A 68 -2.22 -0.90 -1.99
N GLN A 69 -3.34 -0.36 -2.50
CA GLN A 69 -3.55 -0.12 -3.93
C GLN A 69 -2.54 0.87 -4.51
N ALA A 70 -2.27 1.96 -3.80
CA ALA A 70 -1.29 2.95 -4.24
C ALA A 70 0.11 2.33 -4.38
N LYS A 71 0.53 1.52 -3.41
CA LYS A 71 1.82 0.82 -3.45
C LYS A 71 1.89 -0.22 -4.56
N ASP A 72 0.82 -0.99 -4.77
CA ASP A 72 0.74 -1.96 -5.86
C ASP A 72 0.83 -1.30 -7.25
N LEU A 73 0.25 -0.10 -7.39
CA LEU A 73 0.36 0.72 -8.58
C LEU A 73 1.66 1.53 -8.66
N GLN A 74 2.55 1.41 -7.67
CA GLN A 74 3.78 2.19 -7.53
C GLN A 74 3.54 3.71 -7.53
N ALA A 75 2.37 4.13 -7.06
CA ALA A 75 1.97 5.52 -7.00
C ALA A 75 2.37 6.13 -5.64
N GLU A 76 3.40 6.97 -5.64
CA GLU A 76 3.77 7.75 -4.46
C GLU A 76 2.71 8.82 -4.16
N PRO A 77 2.55 9.24 -2.89
CA PRO A 77 1.53 10.24 -2.49
C PRO A 77 1.55 11.51 -3.34
N GLU A 78 2.74 12.02 -3.65
CA GLU A 78 2.91 13.23 -4.47
C GLU A 78 2.42 13.01 -5.91
N THR A 79 2.61 11.82 -6.45
CA THR A 79 2.11 11.47 -7.80
C THR A 79 0.59 11.44 -7.82
N ILE A 80 -0.04 10.87 -6.77
CA ILE A 80 -1.48 10.82 -6.64
C ILE A 80 -2.03 12.24 -6.48
N LEU A 81 -1.42 13.06 -5.61
CA LEU A 81 -1.81 14.44 -5.39
C LEU A 81 -1.80 15.26 -6.69
N ASN A 82 -0.73 15.15 -7.48
CA ASN A 82 -0.60 15.84 -8.76
C ASN A 82 -1.70 15.42 -9.77
N ARG A 83 -2.07 14.14 -9.78
CA ARG A 83 -3.17 13.63 -10.61
C ARG A 83 -4.53 14.20 -10.16
N VAL A 84 -4.81 14.15 -8.86
CA VAL A 84 -6.03 14.69 -8.24
C VAL A 84 -6.20 16.17 -8.59
N GLN A 85 -5.13 16.96 -8.46
CA GLN A 85 -5.13 18.38 -8.84
C GLN A 85 -5.37 18.61 -10.34
N ARG A 86 -4.72 17.81 -11.20
CA ARG A 86 -4.88 17.91 -12.66
C ARG A 86 -6.32 17.66 -13.12
N TYR A 87 -7.01 16.73 -12.46
CA TYR A 87 -8.41 16.37 -12.80
C TYR A 87 -9.44 17.12 -11.96
N ASN A 88 -9.02 18.14 -11.16
CA ASN A 88 -9.90 18.89 -10.26
C ASN A 88 -10.79 18.01 -9.38
N CYS A 89 -10.27 16.86 -8.97
CA CYS A 89 -10.98 15.97 -8.05
C CYS A 89 -10.88 16.54 -6.63
N SER A 90 -12.03 16.86 -6.02
CA SER A 90 -12.11 17.44 -4.68
C SER A 90 -12.67 16.49 -3.64
N ASP A 91 -12.68 15.19 -3.91
CA ASP A 91 -13.21 14.17 -3.01
C ASP A 91 -12.46 14.18 -1.67
N PRO A 92 -13.15 14.39 -0.53
CA PRO A 92 -12.53 14.43 0.79
C PRO A 92 -11.88 13.10 1.20
N LEU A 93 -12.40 11.96 0.75
CA LEU A 93 -11.85 10.63 1.06
C LEU A 93 -10.50 10.41 0.36
N ILE A 94 -10.38 10.87 -0.88
CA ILE A 94 -9.12 10.79 -1.61
C ILE A 94 -8.06 11.68 -0.94
N LYS A 95 -8.44 12.89 -0.51
CA LYS A 95 -7.53 13.79 0.23
C LYS A 95 -7.07 13.15 1.53
N MET A 96 -7.99 12.56 2.29
CA MET A 96 -7.68 11.81 3.51
C MET A 96 -6.68 10.69 3.22
N GLY A 97 -6.96 9.85 2.21
CA GLY A 97 -6.08 8.73 1.82
C GLY A 97 -4.67 9.19 1.48
N ILE A 98 -4.53 10.29 0.72
CA ILE A 98 -3.22 10.87 0.37
C ILE A 98 -2.48 11.35 1.62
N GLU A 99 -3.13 12.09 2.50
CA GLU A 99 -2.50 12.64 3.72
C GLU A 99 -2.08 11.53 4.69
N VAL A 100 -2.96 10.56 4.92
CA VAL A 100 -2.64 9.38 5.76
C VAL A 100 -1.47 8.61 5.15
N TYR A 101 -1.46 8.41 3.84
CA TYR A 101 -0.35 7.74 3.16
C TYR A 101 0.97 8.52 3.28
N GLN A 102 0.95 9.85 3.13
CA GLN A 102 2.13 10.70 3.34
C GLN A 102 2.68 10.57 4.76
N GLN A 103 1.81 10.61 5.78
CA GLN A 103 2.21 10.47 7.17
C GLN A 103 2.74 9.06 7.46
N TYR A 104 2.12 8.03 6.90
CA TYR A 104 2.57 6.66 7.00
C TYR A 104 3.99 6.48 6.44
N GLN A 105 4.25 6.97 5.23
CA GLN A 105 5.57 6.93 4.61
C GLN A 105 6.62 7.73 5.40
N ARG A 106 6.25 8.89 5.95
CA ARG A 106 7.14 9.67 6.83
C ARG A 106 7.50 8.88 8.10
N GLY A 107 6.51 8.23 8.71
CA GLY A 107 6.71 7.40 9.89
C GLY A 107 7.64 6.21 9.62
N LEU A 108 7.49 5.53 8.49
CA LEU A 108 8.39 4.45 8.06
C LEU A 108 9.83 4.98 7.86
N ARG A 109 9.99 6.09 7.14
CA ARG A 109 11.31 6.71 6.92
C ARG A 109 11.98 7.14 8.24
N TYR A 110 11.22 7.74 9.17
CA TYR A 110 11.75 8.15 10.47
C TYR A 110 12.27 6.96 11.28
N ARG A 111 11.62 5.81 11.20
CA ARG A 111 12.01 4.57 11.87
C ARG A 111 13.07 3.79 11.09
N ASN A 112 13.46 4.24 9.91
CA ASN A 112 14.24 3.47 8.94
C ASN A 112 13.64 2.07 8.73
N ALA A 113 12.34 2.02 8.51
CA ALA A 113 11.55 0.81 8.39
C ALA A 113 10.90 0.69 7.00
N LEU A 114 10.63 -0.53 6.60
CA LEU A 114 9.89 -0.91 5.39
C LEU A 114 8.77 -1.86 5.77
N ASP A 115 7.64 -1.78 5.10
CA ASP A 115 6.63 -2.83 5.13
C ASP A 115 6.82 -3.84 3.98
N PHE A 116 6.02 -4.90 3.96
CA PHE A 116 6.13 -5.95 2.94
C PHE A 116 5.88 -5.43 1.52
N SER A 117 4.97 -4.49 1.34
CA SER A 117 4.71 -3.88 0.02
C SER A 117 5.91 -3.08 -0.48
N ASP A 118 6.62 -2.39 0.41
CA ASP A 118 7.86 -1.68 0.08
C ASP A 118 8.96 -2.66 -0.33
N LEU A 119 9.07 -3.83 0.33
CA LEU A 119 10.04 -4.85 -0.05
C LEU A 119 9.79 -5.37 -1.47
N ILE A 120 8.53 -5.66 -1.82
CA ILE A 120 8.17 -6.11 -3.17
C ILE A 120 8.51 -5.03 -4.20
N ARG A 121 8.16 -3.77 -3.92
CA ARG A 121 8.46 -2.63 -4.79
C ARG A 121 9.96 -2.43 -5.01
N LEU A 122 10.75 -2.53 -3.95
CA LEU A 122 12.20 -2.40 -4.01
C LEU A 122 12.84 -3.58 -4.74
N ALA A 123 12.37 -4.81 -4.52
CA ALA A 123 12.82 -5.99 -5.25
C ALA A 123 12.55 -5.85 -6.75
N TYR A 124 11.32 -5.44 -7.12
CA TYR A 124 10.97 -5.19 -8.52
C TYR A 124 11.87 -4.13 -9.16
N THR A 125 12.09 -3.01 -8.45
CA THR A 125 12.97 -1.93 -8.91
C THR A 125 14.42 -2.40 -9.07
N ALA A 126 14.92 -3.21 -8.15
CA ALA A 126 16.26 -3.78 -8.23
C ALA A 126 16.43 -4.70 -9.45
N LEU A 127 15.42 -5.52 -9.75
CA LEU A 127 15.41 -6.39 -10.92
C LEU A 127 15.38 -5.62 -12.25
N LEU A 128 14.67 -4.48 -12.28
CA LEU A 128 14.63 -3.61 -13.46
C LEU A 128 15.96 -2.89 -13.72
N ASN A 129 16.72 -2.59 -12.65
CA ASN A 129 17.93 -1.78 -12.73
C ASN A 129 19.23 -2.60 -12.83
N ASP A 130 19.16 -3.93 -12.69
CA ASP A 130 20.34 -4.81 -12.75
C ASP A 130 20.03 -6.07 -13.56
N ASP A 131 20.20 -5.96 -14.88
CA ASP A 131 20.03 -7.07 -15.81
C ASP A 131 20.94 -8.25 -15.49
N GLY A 132 22.15 -8.01 -15.05
CA GLY A 132 23.09 -9.07 -14.66
C GLY A 132 22.59 -9.86 -13.44
N TYR A 133 22.02 -9.17 -12.46
CA TYR A 133 21.39 -9.82 -11.32
C TYR A 133 20.15 -10.62 -11.74
N LEU A 134 19.29 -10.03 -12.55
CA LEU A 134 18.10 -10.69 -13.08
C LEU A 134 18.45 -11.98 -13.85
N GLN A 135 19.47 -11.96 -14.72
CA GLN A 135 19.92 -13.13 -15.46
C GLN A 135 20.47 -14.24 -14.52
N ARG A 136 21.22 -13.87 -13.47
CA ARG A 136 21.68 -14.86 -12.47
C ARG A 136 20.51 -15.52 -11.75
N LEU A 137 19.45 -14.78 -11.42
CA LEU A 137 18.26 -15.33 -10.78
C LEU A 137 17.50 -16.29 -11.73
N ARG A 138 17.33 -15.91 -12.99
CA ARG A 138 16.71 -16.78 -14.02
C ARG A 138 17.46 -18.09 -14.21
N GLN A 139 18.77 -18.04 -14.21
CA GLN A 139 19.61 -19.26 -14.30
C GLN A 139 19.49 -20.13 -13.04
N ARG A 140 19.39 -19.50 -11.87
CA ARG A 140 19.26 -20.21 -10.59
C ARG A 140 17.88 -20.85 -10.43
N TRP A 141 16.82 -20.20 -10.93
CA TRP A 141 15.43 -20.64 -10.79
C TRP A 141 14.77 -20.77 -12.18
N PRO A 142 15.06 -21.85 -12.91
CA PRO A 142 14.52 -22.05 -14.26
C PRO A 142 13.02 -22.37 -14.27
N TYR A 143 12.45 -22.70 -13.11
CA TYR A 143 11.03 -22.97 -12.93
C TYR A 143 10.49 -22.13 -11.77
N ILE A 144 9.34 -21.52 -11.97
CA ILE A 144 8.60 -20.80 -10.93
C ILE A 144 7.24 -21.49 -10.77
N LEU A 145 6.94 -21.87 -9.54
CA LEU A 145 5.64 -22.40 -9.15
C LEU A 145 5.01 -21.38 -8.23
N GLU A 146 3.84 -20.89 -8.58
CA GLU A 146 3.06 -19.93 -7.82
C GLU A 146 1.80 -20.62 -7.33
N ASP A 147 1.67 -20.74 -6.03
CA ASP A 147 0.49 -21.25 -5.35
C ASP A 147 -0.38 -20.07 -4.92
N GLU A 148 -1.70 -20.25 -4.89
CA GLU A 148 -2.69 -19.22 -4.56
C GLU A 148 -2.54 -17.96 -5.45
N ALA A 149 -2.37 -18.17 -6.76
CA ALA A 149 -2.09 -17.10 -7.71
C ALA A 149 -3.16 -15.97 -7.74
N GLN A 150 -4.38 -16.24 -7.25
CA GLN A 150 -5.45 -15.24 -7.09
C GLN A 150 -5.15 -14.22 -6.00
N ASP A 151 -4.27 -14.53 -5.04
CA ASP A 151 -3.91 -13.63 -3.93
C ASP A 151 -2.72 -12.73 -4.27
N SER A 152 -2.09 -12.96 -5.42
CA SER A 152 -0.95 -12.16 -5.88
C SER A 152 -1.37 -10.77 -6.32
N SER A 153 -0.67 -9.74 -5.82
CA SER A 153 -0.84 -8.37 -6.28
C SER A 153 -0.31 -8.17 -7.71
N ASN A 154 -0.75 -7.10 -8.38
CA ASN A 154 -0.26 -6.77 -9.72
C ASN A 154 1.27 -6.57 -9.76
N LEU A 155 1.83 -6.03 -8.70
CA LEU A 155 3.28 -5.79 -8.60
C LEU A 155 4.05 -7.09 -8.41
N GLN A 156 3.53 -8.02 -7.60
CA GLN A 156 4.08 -9.37 -7.46
C GLN A 156 4.06 -10.12 -8.80
N GLU A 157 2.94 -10.06 -9.51
CA GLU A 157 2.84 -10.67 -10.84
C GLU A 157 3.86 -10.08 -11.82
N LYS A 158 4.02 -8.74 -11.85
CA LYS A 158 5.03 -8.09 -12.68
C LYS A 158 6.45 -8.55 -12.32
N MET A 159 6.75 -8.68 -11.03
CA MET A 159 8.04 -9.17 -10.54
C MET A 159 8.28 -10.63 -10.98
N LEU A 160 7.28 -11.50 -10.84
CA LEU A 160 7.36 -12.89 -11.27
C LEU A 160 7.54 -12.98 -12.79
N ARG A 161 6.83 -12.17 -13.58
CA ARG A 161 7.01 -12.10 -15.05
C ARG A 161 8.44 -11.72 -15.45
N LEU A 162 9.05 -10.77 -14.71
CA LEU A 162 10.46 -10.44 -14.92
C LEU A 162 11.37 -11.65 -14.64
N LEU A 163 11.16 -12.35 -13.54
CA LEU A 163 11.96 -13.52 -13.15
C LEU A 163 11.79 -14.67 -14.13
N VAL A 164 10.58 -14.95 -14.56
CA VAL A 164 10.28 -16.00 -15.56
C VAL A 164 10.95 -15.68 -16.90
N GLY A 165 10.83 -14.44 -17.35
CA GLY A 165 11.30 -14.04 -18.68
C GLY A 165 10.49 -14.67 -19.83
N PRO A 166 10.87 -14.42 -21.09
CA PRO A 166 10.06 -14.80 -22.27
C PRO A 166 10.06 -16.30 -22.58
N GLN A 167 11.01 -17.05 -22.02
CA GLN A 167 11.16 -18.50 -22.27
C GLN A 167 11.09 -19.33 -20.99
N GLY A 168 10.74 -18.71 -19.88
CA GLY A 168 10.73 -19.35 -18.58
C GLY A 168 9.49 -20.21 -18.35
N ASN A 169 9.62 -21.16 -17.44
CA ASN A 169 8.54 -22.05 -17.04
C ASN A 169 7.86 -21.49 -15.80
N TRP A 170 6.58 -21.15 -15.92
CA TRP A 170 5.75 -20.62 -14.84
C TRP A 170 4.44 -21.40 -14.77
N VAL A 171 4.22 -22.00 -13.63
CA VAL A 171 2.97 -22.69 -13.29
C VAL A 171 2.26 -21.90 -12.19
N ARG A 172 0.99 -21.63 -12.37
CA ARG A 172 0.12 -20.92 -11.44
C ARG A 172 -1.03 -21.83 -11.04
N VAL A 173 -1.28 -21.97 -9.76
CA VAL A 173 -2.37 -22.76 -9.18
C VAL A 173 -3.27 -21.88 -8.32
#